data_8e627672111d616542ea873310e58f9f
#
_entry.id   8e627672111d616542ea873310e58f9f
#
_cell.length_a   1.000
_cell.length_b   1.000
_cell.length_c   1.000
_cell.angle_alpha   90.00
_cell.angle_beta   90.00
_cell.angle_gamma   90.00
#
_symmetry.space_group_name_H-M   'P 1'
#
loop_
_entity.id
_entity.type
_entity.pdbx_description
1 polymer ?
#
loop_
_entity_poly.entity_id
_entity_poly.type
_entity_poly.pdbx_seq_one_letter_code
_entity_poly.pdbx_strand_id
1 'polypeptide(L)'
;FENTVITGTNGVKATVLQAVSAVDAANPDTLYIKYIKSDSTNGTVGVFAAGDNFASNASTSKAGQVRTTTSESDPAVGKGSTVSISEGVYFISGCFTYVPASTLILDKYSNNPSYIIGLQVNENVISSGDDGSLVDNAQGVPNTSAPGANRYQITTTLIKQPIAIASRTVNNYISLITVDNGEVN
;
A
#
# COMPACT_ATOMS: atom_id res chain seq x y z
N PHE A 1 11.36 3.69 6.14
CA PHE A 1 10.88 2.65 7.06
C PHE A 1 10.13 1.50 6.36
N GLU A 2 9.49 1.74 5.19
CA GLU A 2 8.68 0.71 4.53
C GLU A 2 9.46 -0.58 4.23
N ASN A 3 8.80 -1.71 4.42
CA ASN A 3 9.36 -3.06 4.28
C ASN A 3 10.58 -3.36 5.20
N THR A 4 10.80 -2.57 6.24
CA THR A 4 11.84 -2.82 7.24
C THR A 4 11.24 -3.36 8.53
N VAL A 5 12.06 -4.06 9.31
CA VAL A 5 11.68 -4.49 10.65
C VAL A 5 12.11 -3.45 11.65
N ILE A 6 11.19 -2.99 12.48
CA ILE A 6 11.49 -2.16 13.64
C ILE A 6 11.53 -3.01 14.90
N THR A 7 12.45 -2.68 15.81
CA THR A 7 12.61 -3.33 17.10
C THR A 7 12.53 -2.28 18.19
N GLY A 8 11.61 -2.45 19.12
CA GLY A 8 11.48 -1.61 20.30
C GLY A 8 12.49 -1.95 21.37
N THR A 9 12.74 -1.01 22.27
CA THR A 9 13.61 -1.25 23.46
C THR A 9 13.04 -2.31 24.39
N ASN A 10 11.75 -2.60 24.31
CA ASN A 10 11.04 -3.67 25.00
C ASN A 10 11.12 -5.04 24.30
N GLY A 11 11.88 -5.16 23.21
CA GLY A 11 12.03 -6.40 22.43
C GLY A 11 10.89 -6.67 21.41
N VAL A 12 9.86 -5.86 21.38
CA VAL A 12 8.76 -5.97 20.40
C VAL A 12 9.29 -5.73 18.99
N LYS A 13 8.92 -6.60 18.04
CA LYS A 13 9.31 -6.52 16.62
C LYS A 13 8.10 -6.46 15.72
N ALA A 14 8.18 -5.56 14.75
CA ALA A 14 7.15 -5.42 13.74
C ALA A 14 7.73 -5.07 12.37
N THR A 15 7.08 -5.54 11.30
CA THR A 15 7.35 -5.08 9.93
C THR A 15 6.57 -3.81 9.67
N VAL A 16 7.23 -2.81 9.12
CA VAL A 16 6.55 -1.59 8.65
C VAL A 16 5.96 -1.86 7.26
N LEU A 17 4.65 -1.77 7.16
CA LEU A 17 3.91 -1.94 5.90
C LEU A 17 3.90 -0.64 5.11
N GLN A 18 3.67 0.48 5.80
CA GLN A 18 3.62 1.81 5.19
C GLN A 18 4.05 2.87 6.20
N ALA A 19 4.70 3.91 5.70
CA ALA A 19 5.01 5.12 6.46
C ALA A 19 4.31 6.31 5.82
N VAL A 20 3.54 7.06 6.62
CA VAL A 20 2.84 8.25 6.18
C VAL A 20 3.40 9.44 6.94
N SER A 21 3.92 10.41 6.21
CA SER A 21 4.45 11.65 6.80
C SER A 21 3.36 12.53 7.35
N ALA A 22 3.69 13.27 8.39
CA ALA A 22 2.82 14.26 8.99
C ALA A 22 2.35 15.29 7.95
N VAL A 23 1.09 15.66 8.07
CA VAL A 23 0.50 16.78 7.29
C VAL A 23 0.31 17.98 8.21
N ASP A 24 -0.09 17.73 9.45
CA ASP A 24 -0.32 18.74 10.50
C ASP A 24 -0.25 18.09 11.89
N ALA A 25 -0.51 18.87 12.93
CA ALA A 25 -0.46 18.38 14.31
C ALA A 25 -1.54 17.32 14.64
N ALA A 26 -2.66 17.34 13.92
CA ALA A 26 -3.73 16.35 14.08
C ALA A 26 -3.45 15.07 13.28
N ASN A 27 -2.57 15.15 12.28
CA ASN A 27 -2.16 14.03 11.45
C ASN A 27 -0.63 13.86 11.51
N PRO A 28 -0.09 13.32 12.62
CA PRO A 28 1.36 13.14 12.82
C PRO A 28 1.92 12.04 11.92
N ASP A 29 3.25 11.93 11.90
CA ASP A 29 3.94 10.80 11.28
C ASP A 29 3.34 9.49 11.80
N THR A 30 2.92 8.62 10.87
CA THR A 30 2.21 7.39 11.21
C THR A 30 2.88 6.19 10.53
N LEU A 31 3.21 5.18 11.31
CA LEU A 31 3.69 3.89 10.81
C LEU A 31 2.58 2.85 10.90
N TYR A 32 2.25 2.23 9.79
CA TYR A 32 1.43 1.02 9.76
C TYR A 32 2.31 -0.19 9.88
N ILE A 33 2.10 -0.97 10.94
CA ILE A 33 2.99 -2.07 11.30
C ILE A 33 2.22 -3.38 11.42
N LYS A 34 2.90 -4.49 11.14
CA LYS A 34 2.45 -5.84 11.44
C LYS A 34 3.41 -6.46 12.44
N TYR A 35 2.93 -6.81 13.62
CA TYR A 35 3.76 -7.48 14.62
C TYR A 35 4.24 -8.85 14.12
N ILE A 36 5.54 -9.11 14.26
CA ILE A 36 6.18 -10.39 13.91
C ILE A 36 6.37 -11.21 15.18
N LYS A 37 6.85 -10.55 16.23
CA LYS A 37 7.16 -11.16 17.52
C LYS A 37 6.85 -10.16 18.62
N SER A 38 6.18 -10.63 19.64
CA SER A 38 6.11 -9.95 20.92
C SER A 38 6.95 -10.74 21.92
N ASP A 39 8.01 -10.14 22.43
CA ASP A 39 8.76 -10.73 23.54
C ASP A 39 7.95 -10.56 24.83
N SER A 40 7.09 -11.52 25.06
CA SER A 40 6.39 -11.62 26.33
C SER A 40 6.89 -12.87 27.04
N THR A 41 7.57 -12.68 28.12
CA THR A 41 7.93 -13.74 29.09
C THR A 41 6.70 -14.31 29.80
N ASN A 42 5.54 -13.64 29.71
CA ASN A 42 4.32 -13.96 30.46
C ASN A 42 3.10 -14.33 29.57
N GLY A 43 3.32 -14.65 28.29
CA GLY A 43 2.22 -15.00 27.38
C GLY A 43 1.34 -13.82 26.93
N THR A 44 1.63 -12.59 27.35
CA THR A 44 0.93 -11.39 26.91
C THR A 44 1.57 -10.88 25.62
N VAL A 45 0.80 -10.64 24.58
CA VAL A 45 1.31 -10.09 23.32
C VAL A 45 1.83 -8.68 23.61
N GLY A 46 3.16 -8.50 23.55
CA GLY A 46 3.77 -7.19 23.67
C GLY A 46 3.41 -6.36 22.43
N VAL A 47 2.96 -5.15 22.66
CA VAL A 47 2.67 -4.15 21.64
C VAL A 47 3.48 -2.90 21.95
N PHE A 48 3.73 -2.08 20.95
CA PHE A 48 4.29 -0.76 21.21
C PHE A 48 3.31 0.05 22.06
N ALA A 49 3.86 0.78 23.02
CA ALA A 49 3.12 1.68 23.89
C ALA A 49 3.59 3.13 23.67
N ALA A 50 2.83 4.08 24.18
CA ALA A 50 3.21 5.49 24.16
C ALA A 50 4.58 5.68 24.83
N GLY A 51 5.48 6.41 24.17
CA GLY A 51 6.83 6.68 24.65
C GLY A 51 7.88 5.61 24.33
N ASP A 52 7.49 4.46 23.77
CA ASP A 52 8.46 3.43 23.37
C ASP A 52 9.40 3.94 22.29
N ASN A 53 10.69 3.69 22.45
CA ASN A 53 11.69 3.92 21.41
C ASN A 53 11.83 2.68 20.54
N PHE A 54 12.07 2.90 19.26
CA PHE A 54 12.32 1.83 18.30
C PHE A 54 13.42 2.21 17.30
N ALA A 55 14.04 1.21 16.71
CA ALA A 55 15.01 1.36 15.64
C ALA A 55 14.73 0.36 14.51
N SER A 56 15.02 0.76 13.27
CA SER A 56 14.89 -0.11 12.11
C SER A 56 16.17 -0.92 11.89
N ASN A 57 16.03 -2.10 11.26
CA ASN A 57 17.12 -2.92 10.81
C ASN A 57 17.63 -2.57 9.40
N ALA A 58 17.20 -1.44 8.84
CA ALA A 58 17.65 -0.99 7.53
C ALA A 58 19.17 -0.71 7.52
N SER A 59 19.81 -0.80 6.35
CA SER A 59 21.23 -0.50 6.17
C SER A 59 21.61 0.92 6.61
N THR A 60 20.67 1.87 6.52
CA THR A 60 20.74 3.14 7.25
C THR A 60 19.76 3.05 8.41
N SER A 61 20.26 2.77 9.60
CA SER A 61 19.41 2.65 10.79
C SER A 61 18.64 3.94 11.03
N LYS A 62 17.32 3.82 11.06
CA LYS A 62 16.41 4.90 11.42
C LYS A 62 15.80 4.59 12.77
N ALA A 63 15.79 5.56 13.64
CA ALA A 63 15.20 5.45 14.97
C ALA A 63 14.01 6.40 15.11
N GLY A 64 13.10 6.08 16.01
CA GLY A 64 11.95 6.90 16.33
C GLY A 64 11.41 6.58 17.72
N GLN A 65 10.43 7.36 18.13
CA GLN A 65 9.70 7.16 19.37
C GLN A 65 8.21 7.20 19.09
N VAL A 66 7.47 6.30 19.71
CA VAL A 66 6.01 6.36 19.75
C VAL A 66 5.61 7.61 20.53
N ARG A 67 4.65 8.37 20.00
CA ARG A 67 4.19 9.60 20.66
C ARG A 67 3.86 9.38 22.13
N THR A 68 4.33 10.28 22.98
CA THR A 68 4.14 10.19 24.45
C THR A 68 2.78 10.72 24.89
N THR A 69 2.23 11.68 24.16
CA THR A 69 0.93 12.28 24.45
C THR A 69 -0.17 11.37 23.93
N THR A 70 -1.05 10.94 24.82
CA THR A 70 -2.22 10.12 24.49
C THR A 70 -3.46 10.73 25.11
N SER A 71 -4.57 10.67 24.38
CA SER A 71 -5.91 10.89 24.91
C SER A 71 -6.81 9.75 24.43
N GLU A 72 -7.96 9.56 25.04
CA GLU A 72 -8.93 8.55 24.56
C GLU A 72 -9.39 8.81 23.12
N SER A 73 -9.44 10.09 22.72
CA SER A 73 -9.81 10.49 21.36
C SER A 73 -8.64 10.47 20.36
N ASP A 74 -7.39 10.35 20.85
CA ASP A 74 -6.19 10.41 20.01
C ASP A 74 -5.08 9.52 20.59
N PRO A 75 -5.24 8.19 20.55
CA PRO A 75 -4.27 7.26 21.09
C PRO A 75 -2.98 7.23 20.24
N ALA A 76 -1.84 7.08 20.91
CA ALA A 76 -0.54 6.95 20.22
C ALA A 76 -0.42 5.66 19.40
N VAL A 77 -1.18 4.63 19.76
CA VAL A 77 -1.20 3.32 19.10
C VAL A 77 -2.66 2.89 18.90
N GLY A 78 -2.99 2.45 17.70
CA GLY A 78 -4.33 2.00 17.35
C GLY A 78 -4.31 0.72 16.53
N LYS A 79 -5.48 0.16 16.28
CA LYS A 79 -5.66 -0.97 15.36
C LYS A 79 -6.15 -0.42 14.01
N GLY A 80 -5.56 -0.89 12.93
CA GLY A 80 -6.00 -0.60 11.57
C GLY A 80 -6.34 -1.89 10.83
N SER A 81 -7.01 -1.75 9.69
CA SER A 81 -7.35 -2.85 8.79
C SER A 81 -6.59 -2.74 7.49
N THR A 82 -6.10 -3.87 6.99
CA THR A 82 -5.36 -3.94 5.72
C THR A 82 -5.91 -5.07 4.85
N VAL A 83 -5.83 -4.87 3.54
CA VAL A 83 -6.03 -5.91 2.54
C VAL A 83 -4.79 -5.98 1.67
N SER A 84 -4.37 -7.20 1.35
CA SER A 84 -3.24 -7.42 0.43
C SER A 84 -3.64 -8.36 -0.69
N ILE A 85 -3.09 -8.10 -1.88
CA ILE A 85 -3.14 -8.98 -3.03
C ILE A 85 -1.74 -9.53 -3.29
N SER A 86 -1.64 -10.82 -3.56
CA SER A 86 -0.39 -11.44 -4.03
C SER A 86 -0.18 -11.13 -5.50
N GLU A 87 1.06 -11.14 -5.94
CA GLU A 87 1.36 -11.03 -7.35
C GLU A 87 0.73 -12.19 -8.16
N GLY A 88 0.35 -11.89 -9.39
CA GLY A 88 -0.24 -12.88 -10.26
C GLY A 88 -0.52 -12.36 -11.67
N VAL A 89 -0.97 -13.25 -12.54
CA VAL A 89 -1.41 -12.90 -13.88
C VAL A 89 -2.91 -13.06 -13.97
N TYR A 90 -3.59 -11.99 -14.34
CA TYR A 90 -5.04 -11.90 -14.45
C TYR A 90 -5.44 -11.65 -15.90
N PHE A 91 -6.61 -12.16 -16.30
CA PHE A 91 -7.18 -11.85 -17.62
C PHE A 91 -8.04 -10.59 -17.51
N ILE A 92 -7.54 -9.48 -18.07
CA ILE A 92 -8.15 -8.15 -17.98
C ILE A 92 -8.25 -7.56 -19.39
N SER A 93 -9.43 -7.05 -19.78
CA SER A 93 -9.67 -6.40 -21.07
C SER A 93 -9.16 -7.19 -22.27
N GLY A 94 -9.29 -8.52 -22.22
CA GLY A 94 -8.85 -9.40 -23.32
C GLY A 94 -7.37 -9.78 -23.31
N CYS A 95 -6.59 -9.31 -22.33
CA CYS A 95 -5.15 -9.55 -22.23
C CYS A 95 -4.77 -10.19 -20.88
N PHE A 96 -3.71 -11.00 -20.89
CA PHE A 96 -3.07 -11.47 -19.67
C PHE A 96 -2.19 -10.34 -19.10
N THR A 97 -2.59 -9.83 -17.96
CA THR A 97 -1.96 -8.68 -17.31
C THR A 97 -1.31 -9.11 -16.00
N TYR A 98 -0.05 -8.77 -15.81
CA TYR A 98 0.64 -8.95 -14.53
C TYR A 98 0.16 -7.92 -13.52
N VAL A 99 -0.27 -8.39 -12.36
CA VAL A 99 -0.67 -7.58 -11.22
C VAL A 99 0.38 -7.78 -10.12
N PRO A 100 1.11 -6.74 -9.72
CA PRO A 100 2.11 -6.85 -8.66
C PRO A 100 1.47 -7.04 -7.29
N ALA A 101 2.21 -7.66 -6.37
CA ALA A 101 1.80 -7.72 -4.97
C ALA A 101 1.63 -6.31 -4.41
N SER A 102 0.53 -6.08 -3.71
CA SER A 102 0.20 -4.77 -3.14
C SER A 102 -0.53 -4.91 -1.83
N THR A 103 -0.33 -3.97 -0.92
CA THR A 103 -1.04 -3.86 0.35
C THR A 103 -1.73 -2.52 0.44
N LEU A 104 -3.02 -2.53 0.78
CA LEU A 104 -3.85 -1.35 0.94
C LEU A 104 -4.34 -1.23 2.37
N ILE A 105 -4.16 -0.07 2.97
CA ILE A 105 -4.68 0.25 4.29
C ILE A 105 -6.10 0.80 4.13
N LEU A 106 -7.06 0.15 4.80
CA LEU A 106 -8.46 0.50 4.70
C LEU A 106 -8.79 1.71 5.55
N ASP A 107 -8.49 1.65 6.84
CA ASP A 107 -8.70 2.77 7.77
C ASP A 107 -7.55 2.90 8.76
N LYS A 108 -7.27 4.15 9.16
CA LYS A 108 -6.16 4.47 10.07
C LYS A 108 -6.41 3.97 11.50
N TYR A 109 -7.63 4.12 12.00
CA TYR A 109 -7.96 3.91 13.40
C TYR A 109 -9.22 3.06 13.61
N SER A 110 -9.72 2.42 12.55
CA SER A 110 -10.90 1.56 12.62
C SER A 110 -10.55 0.13 12.20
N ASN A 111 -11.08 -0.82 12.94
CA ASN A 111 -11.07 -2.24 12.60
C ASN A 111 -12.39 -2.69 11.95
N ASN A 112 -13.34 -1.77 11.73
CA ASN A 112 -14.64 -2.03 11.11
C ASN A 112 -14.82 -1.24 9.81
N PRO A 113 -13.93 -1.40 8.82
CA PRO A 113 -14.03 -0.69 7.55
C PRO A 113 -15.21 -1.22 6.73
N SER A 114 -15.80 -0.34 5.90
CA SER A 114 -16.86 -0.70 4.97
C SER A 114 -16.51 -0.17 3.58
N TYR A 115 -15.89 -1.04 2.77
CA TYR A 115 -15.39 -0.71 1.43
C TYR A 115 -15.54 -1.89 0.47
N ILE A 116 -15.59 -1.56 -0.83
CA ILE A 116 -15.32 -2.51 -1.89
C ILE A 116 -13.86 -2.32 -2.30
N ILE A 117 -13.10 -3.40 -2.28
CA ILE A 117 -11.68 -3.42 -2.65
C ILE A 117 -11.56 -4.09 -4.02
N GLY A 118 -10.76 -3.51 -4.89
CA GLY A 118 -10.54 -4.04 -6.21
C GLY A 118 -9.43 -3.36 -6.97
N LEU A 119 -9.31 -3.72 -8.23
CA LEU A 119 -8.29 -3.20 -9.13
C LEU A 119 -8.88 -2.07 -9.98
N GLN A 120 -8.28 -0.91 -9.92
CA GLN A 120 -8.45 0.11 -10.94
C GLN A 120 -7.60 -0.28 -12.14
N VAL A 121 -8.21 -0.32 -13.31
CA VAL A 121 -7.55 -0.64 -14.58
C VAL A 121 -7.30 0.66 -15.34
N ASN A 122 -6.05 0.90 -15.72
CA ASN A 122 -5.67 2.01 -16.58
C ASN A 122 -5.14 1.44 -17.90
N GLU A 123 -5.71 1.90 -18.99
CA GLU A 123 -5.36 1.48 -20.35
C GLU A 123 -4.79 2.67 -21.10
N ASN A 124 -3.58 2.49 -21.64
CA ASN A 124 -2.88 3.52 -22.40
C ASN A 124 -2.30 2.95 -23.69
N VAL A 125 -2.07 3.84 -24.64
CA VAL A 125 -1.25 3.55 -25.83
C VAL A 125 0.06 4.31 -25.68
N ILE A 126 1.15 3.56 -25.56
CA ILE A 126 2.52 4.10 -25.49
C ILE A 126 3.04 4.21 -26.92
N SER A 127 3.38 5.40 -27.32
CA SER A 127 3.93 5.73 -28.65
C SER A 127 5.46 5.91 -28.60
N SER A 128 6.07 6.08 -29.76
CA SER A 128 7.50 6.41 -29.87
C SER A 128 7.84 7.79 -29.27
N GLY A 129 6.85 8.65 -29.05
CA GLY A 129 7.03 9.91 -28.34
C GLY A 129 7.17 9.75 -26.82
N ASP A 130 6.56 8.68 -26.27
CA ASP A 130 6.59 8.35 -24.85
C ASP A 130 7.78 7.46 -24.51
N ASP A 131 8.14 6.55 -25.41
CA ASP A 131 9.26 5.61 -25.29
C ASP A 131 10.09 5.58 -26.58
N GLY A 132 11.26 6.22 -26.54
CA GLY A 132 12.17 6.29 -27.66
C GLY A 132 12.69 4.93 -28.17
N SER A 133 12.51 3.83 -27.42
CA SER A 133 12.83 2.49 -27.89
C SER A 133 11.84 1.95 -28.95
N LEU A 134 10.70 2.61 -29.11
CA LEU A 134 9.64 2.26 -30.06
C LEU A 134 9.81 2.92 -31.44
N VAL A 135 10.83 3.76 -31.65
CA VAL A 135 11.16 4.27 -32.99
C VAL A 135 11.64 3.14 -33.89
N ASP A 136 11.51 3.33 -35.21
CA ASP A 136 12.00 2.37 -36.19
C ASP A 136 13.54 2.26 -36.09
N ASN A 137 14.01 1.01 -35.98
CA ASN A 137 15.44 0.67 -35.88
C ASN A 137 15.87 -0.29 -36.97
N ALA A 138 15.19 -0.29 -38.13
CA ALA A 138 15.41 -1.26 -39.21
C ALA A 138 16.84 -1.22 -39.76
N GLN A 139 17.59 -0.15 -39.62
CA GLN A 139 18.98 0.02 -40.06
C GLN A 139 20.00 0.03 -38.92
N GLY A 140 19.61 -0.43 -37.71
CA GLY A 140 20.48 -0.43 -36.54
C GLY A 140 20.69 0.94 -35.87
N VAL A 141 20.05 1.98 -36.38
CA VAL A 141 20.04 3.34 -35.80
C VAL A 141 18.61 3.82 -35.65
N PRO A 142 18.24 4.36 -34.47
CA PRO A 142 16.90 4.89 -34.26
C PRO A 142 16.54 5.96 -35.29
N ASN A 143 15.45 5.76 -36.03
CA ASN A 143 14.95 6.71 -37.00
C ASN A 143 13.71 7.43 -36.50
N THR A 144 13.88 8.66 -36.06
CA THR A 144 12.79 9.48 -35.51
C THR A 144 11.82 10.01 -36.59
N SER A 145 12.17 9.87 -37.86
CA SER A 145 11.34 10.34 -38.99
C SER A 145 10.46 9.22 -39.58
N ALA A 146 10.69 7.96 -39.22
CA ALA A 146 9.87 6.83 -39.64
C ALA A 146 8.77 6.51 -38.61
N PRO A 147 7.63 5.93 -39.03
CA PRO A 147 6.62 5.44 -38.11
C PRO A 147 7.20 4.41 -37.15
N GLY A 148 7.07 4.68 -35.85
CA GLY A 148 7.42 3.74 -34.80
C GLY A 148 6.27 2.76 -34.50
N ALA A 149 6.52 1.82 -33.60
CA ALA A 149 5.48 0.94 -33.08
C ALA A 149 4.75 1.61 -31.90
N ASN A 150 3.46 1.37 -31.79
CA ASN A 150 2.70 1.70 -30.58
C ASN A 150 2.49 0.43 -29.78
N ARG A 151 2.46 0.55 -28.44
CA ARG A 151 2.17 -0.54 -27.53
C ARG A 151 0.95 -0.24 -26.69
N TYR A 152 0.04 -1.18 -26.63
CA TYR A 152 -1.05 -1.14 -25.68
C TYR A 152 -0.55 -1.55 -24.31
N GLN A 153 -0.81 -0.70 -23.31
CA GLN A 153 -0.38 -0.92 -21.93
C GLN A 153 -1.59 -0.97 -21.01
N ILE A 154 -1.67 -2.02 -20.20
CA ILE A 154 -2.61 -2.14 -19.10
C ILE A 154 -1.83 -2.09 -17.80
N THR A 155 -2.20 -1.16 -16.91
CA THR A 155 -1.68 -1.09 -15.55
C THR A 155 -2.82 -1.21 -14.55
N THR A 156 -2.53 -1.80 -13.40
CA THR A 156 -3.52 -2.01 -12.35
C THR A 156 -3.04 -1.44 -11.04
N THR A 157 -3.97 -0.86 -10.28
CA THR A 157 -3.70 -0.33 -8.94
C THR A 157 -4.76 -0.86 -7.97
N LEU A 158 -4.33 -1.41 -6.84
CA LEU A 158 -5.24 -1.84 -5.78
C LEU A 158 -5.81 -0.61 -5.07
N ILE A 159 -7.12 -0.45 -5.11
CA ILE A 159 -7.82 0.68 -4.48
C ILE A 159 -9.05 0.22 -3.71
N LYS A 160 -9.53 1.09 -2.81
CA LYS A 160 -10.80 0.93 -2.10
C LYS A 160 -11.82 1.94 -2.61
N GLN A 161 -13.08 1.54 -2.67
CA GLN A 161 -14.21 2.37 -3.04
C GLN A 161 -15.30 2.27 -1.97
N PRO A 162 -16.08 3.32 -1.72
CA PRO A 162 -17.24 3.24 -0.86
C PRO A 162 -18.24 2.16 -1.34
N ILE A 163 -18.93 1.52 -0.41
CA ILE A 163 -19.99 0.55 -0.76
C ILE A 163 -21.11 1.21 -1.52
N ALA A 164 -21.49 2.43 -1.14
CA ALA A 164 -22.53 3.20 -1.81
C ALA A 164 -22.14 3.55 -3.25
N ILE A 165 -22.90 3.06 -4.23
CA ILE A 165 -22.63 3.24 -5.67
C ILE A 165 -22.54 4.72 -6.05
N ALA A 166 -23.40 5.56 -5.46
CA ALA A 166 -23.41 7.00 -5.72
C ALA A 166 -22.12 7.74 -5.29
N SER A 167 -21.31 7.13 -4.43
CA SER A 167 -20.07 7.70 -3.92
C SER A 167 -18.81 7.13 -4.60
N ARG A 168 -18.98 6.26 -5.62
CA ARG A 168 -17.85 5.68 -6.34
C ARG A 168 -17.34 6.67 -7.38
N THR A 169 -16.02 6.85 -7.41
CA THR A 169 -15.34 7.86 -8.23
C THR A 169 -14.59 7.29 -9.43
N VAL A 170 -14.47 5.98 -9.54
CA VAL A 170 -13.65 5.32 -10.56
C VAL A 170 -14.48 4.39 -11.42
N ASN A 171 -14.39 4.56 -12.75
CA ASN A 171 -15.20 3.81 -13.72
C ASN A 171 -14.58 2.47 -14.13
N ASN A 172 -13.27 2.41 -14.38
CA ASN A 172 -12.59 1.18 -14.80
C ASN A 172 -12.13 0.40 -13.57
N TYR A 173 -13.08 -0.27 -12.92
CA TYR A 173 -12.87 -0.90 -11.62
C TYR A 173 -13.37 -2.34 -11.61
N ILE A 174 -12.48 -3.26 -11.23
CA ILE A 174 -12.79 -4.66 -11.04
C ILE A 174 -12.88 -4.92 -9.53
N SER A 175 -14.09 -5.16 -9.05
CA SER A 175 -14.33 -5.53 -7.64
C SER A 175 -13.77 -6.93 -7.38
N LEU A 176 -12.97 -7.06 -6.32
CA LEU A 176 -12.40 -8.34 -5.88
C LEU A 176 -13.08 -8.84 -4.61
N ILE A 177 -13.30 -7.94 -3.64
CA ILE A 177 -13.83 -8.30 -2.34
C ILE A 177 -14.63 -7.12 -1.75
N THR A 178 -15.68 -7.43 -1.03
CA THR A 178 -16.42 -6.45 -0.23
C THR A 178 -16.14 -6.71 1.24
N VAL A 179 -15.83 -5.64 1.95
CA VAL A 179 -15.73 -5.66 3.42
C VAL A 179 -16.80 -4.72 3.94
N ASP A 180 -17.68 -5.20 4.78
CA ASP A 180 -18.73 -4.40 5.41
C ASP A 180 -18.65 -4.56 6.92
N ASN A 181 -18.52 -3.43 7.61
CA ASN A 181 -18.38 -3.37 9.07
C ASN A 181 -17.26 -4.30 9.60
N GLY A 182 -16.16 -4.42 8.84
CA GLY A 182 -15.00 -5.25 9.18
C GLY A 182 -15.14 -6.73 8.80
N GLU A 183 -16.29 -7.16 8.29
CA GLU A 183 -16.52 -8.53 7.84
C GLU A 183 -16.42 -8.65 6.32
N VAL A 184 -15.86 -9.75 5.87
CA VAL A 184 -15.70 -10.07 4.44
C VAL A 184 -16.96 -10.74 3.93
N ASN A 185 -17.55 -10.18 2.86
CA ASN A 185 -18.74 -10.67 2.17
C ASN A 185 -18.44 -11.11 0.73
#